data_b4e87ba00a526061eea6cbea1df2176e
#
_entry.id   b4e87ba00a526061eea6cbea1df2176e
#
_cell.length_a   1.000
_cell.length_b   1.000
_cell.length_c   1.000
_cell.angle_alpha   90.00
_cell.angle_beta   90.00
_cell.angle_gamma   90.00
#
_symmetry.space_group_name_H-M   'P 1'
#
loop_
_entity.id
_entity.type
_entity.pdbx_description
1 polymer ?
#
loop_
_entity_poly.entity_id
_entity_poly.type
_entity_poly.pdbx_seq_one_letter_code
_entity_poly.pdbx_strand_id
1 'polypeptide(L)'
;MIDNEQRRNAAQTAGDRLVARHVREDPFAAAFKATRMPMIVTDPNQDDNPIIFCNAAFEKLTGYSAEEVVGRNCRFLQGPNTSREAVARIRASVEAGSDIAVDILNYKKDGSEFWNALFLSPVRDDDNRIVYFFASQLDFTNVKSREADLAAARHKAEEEVAKNTERLQSALGAKTLLVHEVDHRVKNNLLTMASIVKLQARITKNQDHRQILMSVLNRVEALSTVQRKLFTLDDVSRFDIADVAREMVSDLVGAIKRPDIRLTHELHPVYVPAVKATPLALIVNELVGDAVRRGLSDGGGQIHVVVKRLNGHFLIRVEDTSIPVEVDIETAEIGRILLETSARQVGAKIERRTAGHRTTVDVTMLVESPQESEN
;
A
#
# COMPACT_ATOMS: atom_id res chain seq x y z
N MET A 1 -2.53 -37.07 44.02
CA MET A 1 -1.64 -38.17 43.61
C MET A 1 -2.35 -39.54 43.61
N ILE A 2 -3.31 -39.79 44.48
CA ILE A 2 -4.05 -41.09 44.56
C ILE A 2 -4.91 -41.38 43.30
N ASP A 3 -5.43 -40.38 42.64
CA ASP A 3 -6.33 -40.54 41.47
C ASP A 3 -5.62 -41.05 40.18
N ASN A 4 -4.32 -40.74 40.01
CA ASN A 4 -3.58 -41.10 38.79
C ASN A 4 -3.13 -42.58 38.80
N GLU A 5 -2.83 -43.12 39.99
CA GLU A 5 -2.45 -44.51 40.16
C GLU A 5 -3.62 -45.47 40.07
N GLN A 6 -4.80 -45.04 40.58
CA GLN A 6 -6.04 -45.79 40.43
C GLN A 6 -6.51 -45.83 38.94
N ARG A 7 -6.39 -44.74 38.20
CA ARG A 7 -6.72 -44.73 36.77
C ARG A 7 -5.78 -45.60 35.95
N ARG A 8 -4.48 -45.63 36.30
CA ARG A 8 -3.46 -46.47 35.64
C ARG A 8 -3.76 -47.94 35.88
N ASN A 9 -4.06 -48.32 37.13
CA ASN A 9 -4.40 -49.69 37.47
C ASN A 9 -5.74 -50.15 36.85
N ALA A 10 -6.73 -49.25 36.75
CA ALA A 10 -7.98 -49.53 36.09
C ALA A 10 -7.78 -49.73 34.57
N ALA A 11 -6.94 -48.88 33.91
CA ALA A 11 -6.62 -49.04 32.48
C ALA A 11 -5.82 -50.31 32.22
N GLN A 12 -4.89 -50.69 33.09
CA GLN A 12 -4.13 -51.94 33.00
C GLN A 12 -5.04 -53.15 33.12
N THR A 13 -5.93 -53.15 34.14
CA THR A 13 -6.92 -54.21 34.33
C THR A 13 -7.91 -54.34 33.15
N ALA A 14 -8.28 -53.22 32.55
CA ALA A 14 -9.11 -53.18 31.35
C ALA A 14 -8.36 -53.77 30.12
N GLY A 15 -7.07 -53.47 29.98
CA GLY A 15 -6.20 -54.04 28.95
C GLY A 15 -6.03 -55.55 29.11
N ASP A 16 -5.78 -56.03 30.34
CA ASP A 16 -5.67 -57.45 30.64
C ASP A 16 -6.97 -58.20 30.38
N ARG A 17 -8.09 -57.60 30.71
CA ARG A 17 -9.46 -58.18 30.37
C ARG A 17 -9.70 -58.20 28.86
N LEU A 18 -9.24 -57.22 28.08
CA LEU A 18 -9.32 -57.20 26.64
C LEU A 18 -8.56 -58.39 26.03
N VAL A 19 -7.32 -58.61 26.47
CA VAL A 19 -6.49 -59.74 26.05
C VAL A 19 -7.15 -61.08 26.44
N ALA A 20 -7.63 -61.22 27.67
CA ALA A 20 -8.28 -62.44 28.16
C ALA A 20 -9.61 -62.76 27.47
N ARG A 21 -10.37 -61.77 27.04
CA ARG A 21 -11.68 -61.94 26.36
C ARG A 21 -11.55 -62.42 24.93
N HIS A 22 -10.40 -62.18 24.29
CA HIS A 22 -10.16 -62.54 22.89
C HIS A 22 -9.20 -63.70 22.72
N VAL A 23 -9.13 -64.58 23.70
CA VAL A 23 -8.30 -65.81 23.63
C VAL A 23 -8.62 -66.70 22.41
N ARG A 24 -9.74 -66.47 21.71
CA ARG A 24 -10.10 -67.10 20.42
C ARG A 24 -9.76 -66.27 19.20
N GLU A 25 -9.57 -64.92 19.36
CA GLU A 25 -9.11 -64.02 18.30
C GLU A 25 -8.09 -63.07 18.93
N ASP A 26 -6.89 -63.01 18.38
CA ASP A 26 -5.87 -62.12 18.79
C ASP A 26 -6.39 -60.62 18.70
N PRO A 27 -6.39 -59.87 19.83
CA PRO A 27 -6.86 -58.50 19.84
C PRO A 27 -6.17 -57.62 18.80
N PHE A 28 -4.92 -57.89 18.49
CA PHE A 28 -4.16 -57.18 17.49
C PHE A 28 -4.64 -57.51 16.07
N ALA A 29 -4.96 -58.75 15.80
CA ALA A 29 -5.57 -59.16 14.52
C ALA A 29 -6.96 -58.51 14.32
N ALA A 30 -7.77 -58.44 15.40
CA ALA A 30 -9.05 -57.74 15.36
C ALA A 30 -8.89 -56.24 15.09
N ALA A 31 -7.96 -55.56 15.77
CA ALA A 31 -7.65 -54.12 15.54
C ALA A 31 -7.15 -53.88 14.11
N PHE A 32 -6.30 -54.74 13.61
CA PHE A 32 -5.75 -54.69 12.27
C PHE A 32 -6.82 -54.80 11.18
N LYS A 33 -7.79 -55.70 11.37
CA LYS A 33 -8.98 -55.85 10.50
C LYS A 33 -9.91 -54.65 10.56
N ALA A 34 -10.06 -54.03 11.73
CA ALA A 34 -10.99 -52.94 11.96
C ALA A 34 -10.43 -51.56 11.57
N THR A 35 -9.12 -51.41 11.34
CA THR A 35 -8.52 -50.12 11.00
C THR A 35 -9.03 -49.62 9.65
N ARG A 36 -9.20 -48.29 9.53
CA ARG A 36 -9.55 -47.62 8.26
C ARG A 36 -8.33 -47.38 7.35
N MET A 37 -7.14 -47.66 7.82
CA MET A 37 -5.92 -47.54 7.04
C MET A 37 -5.74 -48.79 6.19
N PRO A 38 -5.62 -48.67 4.86
CA PRO A 38 -5.37 -49.79 3.97
C PRO A 38 -4.02 -50.46 4.35
N MET A 39 -4.07 -51.77 4.59
CA MET A 39 -2.92 -52.55 5.07
C MET A 39 -2.85 -53.93 4.41
N ILE A 40 -1.60 -54.34 4.17
CA ILE A 40 -1.29 -55.70 3.70
C ILE A 40 -0.15 -56.29 4.47
N VAL A 41 -0.07 -57.63 4.51
CA VAL A 41 1.08 -58.40 4.98
C VAL A 41 1.53 -59.27 3.83
N THR A 42 2.85 -59.31 3.57
CA THR A 42 3.46 -60.19 2.56
C THR A 42 4.44 -61.14 3.20
N ASP A 43 4.67 -62.31 2.62
CA ASP A 43 5.58 -63.32 3.11
C ASP A 43 6.82 -63.46 2.18
N PRO A 44 7.99 -62.93 2.60
CA PRO A 44 9.20 -62.98 1.77
C PRO A 44 9.83 -64.37 1.69
N ASN A 45 9.36 -65.35 2.53
CA ASN A 45 9.83 -66.72 2.48
C ASN A 45 9.14 -67.57 1.43
N GLN A 46 8.05 -67.03 0.84
CA GLN A 46 7.37 -67.62 -0.33
C GLN A 46 7.88 -67.04 -1.63
N ASP A 47 7.74 -67.78 -2.71
CA ASP A 47 8.13 -67.31 -4.03
C ASP A 47 7.39 -66.00 -4.40
N ASP A 48 8.15 -65.02 -4.87
CA ASP A 48 7.72 -63.69 -5.31
C ASP A 48 7.12 -62.78 -4.18
N ASN A 49 7.36 -63.08 -2.89
CA ASN A 49 6.88 -62.27 -1.73
C ASN A 49 5.38 -61.90 -1.83
N PRO A 50 4.49 -62.88 -1.84
CA PRO A 50 3.05 -62.67 -2.10
C PRO A 50 2.38 -62.02 -0.90
N ILE A 51 1.26 -61.36 -1.16
CA ILE A 51 0.32 -60.90 -0.14
C ILE A 51 -0.31 -62.14 0.50
N ILE A 52 -0.20 -62.28 1.82
CA ILE A 52 -0.85 -63.33 2.60
C ILE A 52 -2.07 -62.81 3.35
N PHE A 53 -2.16 -61.48 3.51
CA PHE A 53 -3.30 -60.84 4.17
C PHE A 53 -3.52 -59.44 3.65
N CYS A 54 -4.76 -59.02 3.54
CA CYS A 54 -5.17 -57.62 3.35
C CYS A 54 -6.40 -57.33 4.24
N ASN A 55 -6.57 -56.07 4.64
CA ASN A 55 -7.75 -55.64 5.38
C ASN A 55 -8.82 -55.05 4.45
N ALA A 56 -10.05 -54.93 4.97
CA ALA A 56 -11.17 -54.37 4.22
C ALA A 56 -10.94 -52.93 3.70
N ALA A 57 -10.07 -52.13 4.36
CA ALA A 57 -9.71 -50.81 3.89
C ALA A 57 -8.85 -50.86 2.61
N PHE A 58 -7.97 -51.86 2.48
CA PHE A 58 -7.22 -52.09 1.25
C PHE A 58 -8.13 -52.48 0.08
N GLU A 59 -9.08 -53.40 0.31
CA GLU A 59 -10.06 -53.78 -0.70
C GLU A 59 -10.87 -52.56 -1.17
N LYS A 60 -11.32 -51.74 -0.20
CA LYS A 60 -12.08 -50.51 -0.50
C LYS A 60 -11.25 -49.50 -1.28
N LEU A 61 -9.98 -49.33 -0.97
CA LEU A 61 -9.08 -48.41 -1.66
C LEU A 61 -8.80 -48.83 -3.09
N THR A 62 -8.43 -50.13 -3.26
CA THR A 62 -7.91 -50.64 -4.53
C THR A 62 -8.99 -51.18 -5.44
N GLY A 63 -10.17 -51.57 -4.91
CA GLY A 63 -11.26 -52.21 -5.63
C GLY A 63 -11.04 -53.69 -5.85
N TYR A 64 -9.93 -54.28 -5.41
CA TYR A 64 -9.69 -55.73 -5.46
C TYR A 64 -10.19 -56.40 -4.18
N SER A 65 -10.78 -57.57 -4.28
CA SER A 65 -11.14 -58.36 -3.11
C SER A 65 -9.93 -59.13 -2.53
N ALA A 66 -10.01 -59.54 -1.27
CA ALA A 66 -8.94 -60.33 -0.64
C ALA A 66 -8.63 -61.63 -1.44
N GLU A 67 -9.63 -62.26 -1.98
CA GLU A 67 -9.51 -63.50 -2.82
C GLU A 67 -8.70 -63.23 -4.11
N GLU A 68 -8.77 -62.03 -4.65
CA GLU A 68 -8.06 -61.63 -5.88
C GLU A 68 -6.61 -61.22 -5.62
N VAL A 69 -6.25 -60.78 -4.41
CA VAL A 69 -4.91 -60.22 -4.08
C VAL A 69 -4.05 -61.19 -3.29
N VAL A 70 -4.62 -62.07 -2.46
CA VAL A 70 -3.87 -63.06 -1.73
C VAL A 70 -3.15 -64.02 -2.70
N GLY A 71 -1.88 -64.27 -2.47
CA GLY A 71 -1.02 -65.07 -3.36
C GLY A 71 -0.38 -64.27 -4.48
N ARG A 72 -0.67 -62.95 -4.61
CA ARG A 72 -0.03 -62.11 -5.64
C ARG A 72 0.95 -61.13 -4.98
N ASN A 73 1.99 -60.74 -5.72
CA ASN A 73 2.85 -59.66 -5.32
C ASN A 73 2.18 -58.31 -5.57
N CYS A 74 2.27 -57.36 -4.62
CA CYS A 74 1.58 -56.07 -4.68
C CYS A 74 1.98 -55.18 -5.90
N ARG A 75 3.00 -55.56 -6.71
CA ARG A 75 3.35 -54.88 -7.94
C ARG A 75 2.21 -54.84 -8.98
N PHE A 76 1.14 -55.63 -8.81
CA PHE A 76 -0.02 -55.54 -9.68
C PHE A 76 -0.75 -54.17 -9.64
N LEU A 77 -0.50 -53.36 -8.60
CA LEU A 77 -0.95 -51.97 -8.49
C LEU A 77 -0.12 -51.01 -9.32
N GLN A 78 0.99 -51.45 -9.90
CA GLN A 78 1.81 -50.60 -10.74
C GLN A 78 1.26 -50.51 -12.17
N GLY A 79 1.54 -49.43 -12.87
CA GLY A 79 1.07 -49.21 -14.24
C GLY A 79 2.01 -48.27 -15.03
N PRO A 80 1.54 -47.81 -16.20
CA PRO A 80 2.42 -47.09 -17.17
C PRO A 80 3.12 -45.85 -16.58
N ASN A 81 2.43 -45.10 -15.69
CA ASN A 81 2.95 -43.85 -15.13
C ASN A 81 3.60 -44.06 -13.75
N THR A 82 3.71 -45.32 -13.26
CA THR A 82 4.40 -45.61 -12.02
C THR A 82 5.89 -45.31 -12.12
N SER A 83 6.45 -44.54 -11.19
CA SER A 83 7.86 -44.16 -11.18
C SER A 83 8.78 -45.38 -11.05
N ARG A 84 9.64 -45.64 -12.03
CA ARG A 84 10.64 -46.70 -11.98
C ARG A 84 11.64 -46.50 -10.84
N GLU A 85 11.94 -45.27 -10.48
CA GLU A 85 12.83 -44.94 -9.36
C GLU A 85 12.16 -45.34 -8.02
N ALA A 86 10.90 -45.01 -7.81
CA ALA A 86 10.16 -45.43 -6.62
C ALA A 86 10.10 -46.95 -6.50
N VAL A 87 9.85 -47.67 -7.59
CA VAL A 87 9.87 -49.15 -7.66
C VAL A 87 11.23 -49.72 -7.31
N ALA A 88 12.33 -49.12 -7.84
CA ALA A 88 13.67 -49.56 -7.51
C ALA A 88 14.03 -49.36 -6.04
N ARG A 89 13.60 -48.24 -5.44
CA ARG A 89 13.77 -47.96 -3.99
C ARG A 89 13.03 -48.99 -3.12
N ILE A 90 11.79 -49.32 -3.48
CA ILE A 90 11.00 -50.34 -2.76
C ILE A 90 11.72 -51.69 -2.81
N ARG A 91 12.18 -52.09 -4.02
CA ARG A 91 12.92 -53.36 -4.20
C ARG A 91 14.18 -53.41 -3.36
N ALA A 92 15.01 -52.37 -3.39
CA ALA A 92 16.22 -52.30 -2.60
C ALA A 92 15.95 -52.38 -1.10
N SER A 93 14.87 -51.74 -0.63
CA SER A 93 14.47 -51.81 0.80
C SER A 93 14.00 -53.19 1.21
N VAL A 94 13.24 -53.88 0.37
CA VAL A 94 12.83 -55.29 0.63
C VAL A 94 14.05 -56.21 0.67
N GLU A 95 15.00 -56.09 -0.29
CA GLU A 95 16.22 -56.87 -0.32
C GLU A 95 17.15 -56.61 0.87
N ALA A 96 17.20 -55.34 1.33
CA ALA A 96 17.98 -54.96 2.47
C ALA A 96 17.27 -55.30 3.83
N GLY A 97 16.01 -55.66 3.80
CA GLY A 97 15.20 -55.88 5.01
C GLY A 97 15.06 -54.58 5.86
N SER A 98 14.89 -53.45 5.23
CA SER A 98 14.80 -52.13 5.85
C SER A 98 13.41 -51.50 5.65
N ASP A 99 13.07 -50.55 6.51
CA ASP A 99 11.88 -49.72 6.39
C ASP A 99 12.00 -48.78 5.18
N ILE A 100 10.86 -48.47 4.56
CA ILE A 100 10.78 -47.44 3.53
C ILE A 100 9.46 -46.71 3.63
N ALA A 101 9.53 -45.38 3.45
CA ALA A 101 8.39 -44.53 3.12
C ALA A 101 8.59 -43.93 1.72
N VAL A 102 7.62 -44.12 0.84
CA VAL A 102 7.73 -43.66 -0.54
C VAL A 102 6.38 -43.31 -1.14
N ASP A 103 6.33 -42.20 -1.86
CA ASP A 103 5.17 -41.83 -2.67
C ASP A 103 5.25 -42.55 -4.02
N ILE A 104 4.20 -43.29 -4.36
CA ILE A 104 4.16 -44.06 -5.62
C ILE A 104 2.78 -43.91 -6.26
N LEU A 105 2.75 -43.71 -7.58
CA LEU A 105 1.51 -43.74 -8.35
C LEU A 105 1.09 -45.19 -8.58
N ASN A 106 -0.08 -45.53 -8.10
CA ASN A 106 -0.70 -46.87 -8.26
C ASN A 106 -2.01 -46.79 -9.05
N TYR A 107 -2.52 -47.96 -9.43
CA TYR A 107 -3.73 -48.15 -10.21
C TYR A 107 -4.70 -49.01 -9.45
N LYS A 108 -5.99 -48.57 -9.40
CA LYS A 108 -7.11 -49.37 -8.85
C LYS A 108 -7.55 -50.39 -9.88
N LYS A 109 -8.42 -51.29 -9.47
CA LYS A 109 -9.01 -52.33 -10.35
C LYS A 109 -9.75 -51.76 -11.56
N ASP A 110 -10.40 -50.59 -11.39
CA ASP A 110 -11.12 -49.89 -12.44
C ASP A 110 -10.20 -49.12 -13.42
N GLY A 111 -8.87 -49.16 -13.20
CA GLY A 111 -7.88 -48.46 -13.97
C GLY A 111 -7.62 -47.00 -13.54
N SER A 112 -8.34 -46.50 -12.55
CA SER A 112 -8.08 -45.15 -12.02
C SER A 112 -6.75 -45.07 -11.27
N GLU A 113 -6.06 -43.95 -11.43
CA GLU A 113 -4.81 -43.67 -10.74
C GLU A 113 -5.05 -43.15 -9.32
N PHE A 114 -4.17 -43.50 -8.40
CA PHE A 114 -4.11 -42.89 -7.08
C PHE A 114 -2.69 -42.75 -6.59
N TRP A 115 -2.41 -41.62 -5.95
CA TRP A 115 -1.15 -41.41 -5.26
C TRP A 115 -1.16 -42.11 -3.91
N ASN A 116 -0.26 -43.06 -3.76
CA ASN A 116 -0.11 -43.93 -2.59
C ASN A 116 1.13 -43.51 -1.79
N ALA A 117 0.97 -42.98 -0.58
CA ALA A 117 2.03 -42.95 0.39
C ALA A 117 2.19 -44.34 1.01
N LEU A 118 3.18 -45.07 0.53
CA LEU A 118 3.47 -46.44 0.96
C LEU A 118 4.49 -46.43 2.10
N PHE A 119 4.12 -47.04 3.22
CA PHE A 119 5.02 -47.36 4.32
C PHE A 119 5.17 -48.85 4.41
N LEU A 120 6.39 -49.34 4.26
CA LEU A 120 6.72 -50.77 4.30
C LEU A 120 7.76 -51.01 5.38
N SER A 121 7.50 -52.02 6.24
CA SER A 121 8.40 -52.38 7.34
C SER A 121 8.52 -53.90 7.44
N PRO A 122 9.75 -54.43 7.69
CA PRO A 122 9.96 -55.84 7.98
C PRO A 122 9.45 -56.18 9.38
N VAL A 123 8.81 -57.33 9.52
CA VAL A 123 8.44 -57.96 10.78
C VAL A 123 9.41 -59.08 11.03
N ARG A 124 10.05 -59.07 12.21
CA ARG A 124 11.11 -60.03 12.57
C ARG A 124 10.65 -60.92 13.72
N ASP A 125 11.16 -62.17 13.74
CA ASP A 125 11.02 -63.09 14.86
C ASP A 125 12.06 -62.79 15.97
N ASP A 126 12.05 -63.63 17.04
CA ASP A 126 12.95 -63.50 18.17
C ASP A 126 14.41 -63.73 17.78
N ASP A 127 14.70 -64.43 16.69
CA ASP A 127 16.03 -64.69 16.14
C ASP A 127 16.46 -63.57 15.13
N ASN A 128 15.71 -62.45 15.07
CA ASN A 128 15.95 -61.33 14.17
C ASN A 128 15.82 -61.64 12.69
N ARG A 129 15.17 -62.74 12.29
CA ARG A 129 14.90 -63.12 10.90
C ARG A 129 13.61 -62.46 10.43
N ILE A 130 13.58 -61.99 9.20
CA ILE A 130 12.38 -61.39 8.60
C ILE A 130 11.38 -62.52 8.34
N VAL A 131 10.23 -62.47 8.99
CA VAL A 131 9.15 -63.41 8.80
C VAL A 131 8.08 -62.86 7.86
N TYR A 132 7.82 -61.57 7.88
CA TYR A 132 6.86 -60.88 7.04
C TYR A 132 7.31 -59.47 6.68
N PHE A 133 6.65 -58.89 5.69
CA PHE A 133 6.62 -57.43 5.50
C PHE A 133 5.18 -56.92 5.75
N PHE A 134 5.13 -55.87 6.53
CA PHE A 134 3.90 -55.12 6.77
C PHE A 134 3.93 -53.86 5.91
N ALA A 135 2.85 -53.57 5.19
CA ALA A 135 2.70 -52.34 4.45
C ALA A 135 1.39 -51.65 4.77
N SER A 136 1.47 -50.36 5.09
CA SER A 136 0.31 -49.45 5.14
C SER A 136 0.34 -48.46 3.99
N GLN A 137 -0.83 -48.05 3.55
CA GLN A 137 -1.05 -47.22 2.38
C GLN A 137 -1.97 -46.06 2.70
N LEU A 138 -1.66 -44.91 2.16
CA LEU A 138 -2.52 -43.73 2.29
C LEU A 138 -2.75 -43.13 0.90
N ASP A 139 -4.03 -43.06 0.51
CA ASP A 139 -4.44 -42.34 -0.70
C ASP A 139 -4.40 -40.84 -0.41
N PHE A 140 -3.47 -40.12 -1.02
CA PHE A 140 -3.35 -38.68 -0.92
C PHE A 140 -3.53 -37.95 -2.26
N THR A 141 -4.20 -38.61 -3.22
CA THR A 141 -4.51 -38.07 -4.54
C THR A 141 -5.16 -36.70 -4.47
N ASN A 142 -6.14 -36.52 -3.57
CA ASN A 142 -6.82 -35.25 -3.37
C ASN A 142 -5.88 -34.13 -2.90
N VAL A 143 -4.85 -34.48 -2.12
CA VAL A 143 -3.86 -33.49 -1.67
C VAL A 143 -2.99 -33.04 -2.85
N LYS A 144 -2.51 -33.98 -3.65
CA LYS A 144 -1.72 -33.69 -4.86
C LYS A 144 -2.50 -32.86 -5.89
N SER A 145 -3.77 -33.18 -6.11
CA SER A 145 -4.64 -32.39 -7.01
C SER A 145 -4.79 -30.95 -6.49
N ARG A 146 -5.09 -30.78 -5.20
CA ARG A 146 -5.23 -29.45 -4.61
C ARG A 146 -3.93 -28.63 -4.65
N GLU A 147 -2.79 -29.28 -4.44
CA GLU A 147 -1.49 -28.59 -4.58
C GLU A 147 -1.27 -28.11 -6.02
N ALA A 148 -1.59 -28.93 -7.01
CA ALA A 148 -1.48 -28.54 -8.42
C ALA A 148 -2.44 -27.40 -8.79
N ASP A 149 -3.70 -27.46 -8.34
CA ASP A 149 -4.69 -26.43 -8.57
C ASP A 149 -4.27 -25.10 -7.91
N LEU A 150 -3.75 -25.17 -6.68
CA LEU A 150 -3.26 -24.01 -5.95
C LEU A 150 -2.04 -23.37 -6.64
N ALA A 151 -1.10 -24.19 -7.11
CA ALA A 151 0.06 -23.72 -7.87
C ALA A 151 -0.35 -23.02 -9.17
N ALA A 152 -1.31 -23.60 -9.91
CA ALA A 152 -1.84 -23.00 -11.13
C ALA A 152 -2.57 -21.67 -10.87
N ALA A 153 -3.41 -21.63 -9.82
CA ALA A 153 -4.12 -20.42 -9.42
C ALA A 153 -3.15 -19.32 -8.98
N ARG A 154 -2.11 -19.67 -8.22
CA ARG A 154 -1.06 -18.75 -7.80
C ARG A 154 -0.31 -18.15 -8.99
N HIS A 155 0.11 -18.98 -9.94
CA HIS A 155 0.81 -18.54 -11.14
C HIS A 155 -0.04 -17.53 -11.93
N LYS A 156 -1.31 -17.84 -12.14
CA LYS A 156 -2.25 -16.93 -12.81
C LYS A 156 -2.43 -15.59 -12.07
N ALA A 157 -2.50 -15.63 -10.74
CA ALA A 157 -2.60 -14.41 -9.94
C ALA A 157 -1.33 -13.55 -10.02
N GLU A 158 -0.15 -14.18 -10.01
CA GLU A 158 1.14 -13.50 -10.16
C GLU A 158 1.27 -12.82 -11.54
N GLU A 159 0.82 -13.46 -12.61
CA GLU A 159 0.77 -12.86 -13.96
C GLU A 159 -0.17 -11.66 -14.04
N GLU A 160 -1.35 -11.75 -13.41
CA GLU A 160 -2.33 -10.65 -13.38
C GLU A 160 -1.80 -9.45 -12.58
N VAL A 161 -1.17 -9.69 -11.43
CA VAL A 161 -0.53 -8.65 -10.62
C VAL A 161 0.58 -7.96 -11.42
N ALA A 162 1.45 -8.71 -12.10
CA ALA A 162 2.52 -8.14 -12.93
C ALA A 162 1.96 -7.23 -14.02
N LYS A 163 0.93 -7.70 -14.74
CA LYS A 163 0.27 -6.93 -15.81
C LYS A 163 -0.41 -5.66 -15.29
N ASN A 164 -1.08 -5.74 -14.13
CA ASN A 164 -1.72 -4.58 -13.53
C ASN A 164 -0.68 -3.57 -13.01
N THR A 165 0.44 -4.05 -12.45
CA THR A 165 1.55 -3.18 -12.01
C THR A 165 2.15 -2.41 -13.18
N GLU A 166 2.41 -3.08 -14.31
CA GLU A 166 2.91 -2.42 -15.53
C GLU A 166 1.94 -1.35 -16.06
N ARG A 167 0.64 -1.68 -16.07
CA ARG A 167 -0.40 -0.72 -16.49
C ARG A 167 -0.46 0.51 -15.58
N LEU A 168 -0.39 0.29 -14.25
CA LEU A 168 -0.39 1.37 -13.27
C LEU A 168 0.84 2.26 -13.41
N GLN A 169 2.03 1.66 -13.58
CA GLN A 169 3.27 2.42 -13.80
C GLN A 169 3.20 3.26 -15.08
N SER A 170 2.71 2.68 -16.17
CA SER A 170 2.53 3.40 -17.45
C SER A 170 1.53 4.55 -17.30
N ALA A 171 0.39 4.31 -16.65
CA ALA A 171 -0.62 5.35 -16.40
C ALA A 171 -0.09 6.46 -15.48
N LEU A 172 0.69 6.11 -14.45
CA LEU A 172 1.33 7.08 -13.56
C LEU A 172 2.35 7.93 -14.32
N GLY A 173 3.18 7.32 -15.17
CA GLY A 173 4.13 8.03 -16.02
C GLY A 173 3.44 9.00 -16.97
N ALA A 174 2.37 8.57 -17.65
CA ALA A 174 1.58 9.42 -18.51
C ALA A 174 0.94 10.61 -17.76
N LYS A 175 0.39 10.35 -16.55
CA LYS A 175 -0.15 11.39 -15.67
C LYS A 175 0.91 12.41 -15.29
N THR A 176 2.11 11.97 -14.91
CA THR A 176 3.22 12.86 -14.53
C THR A 176 3.63 13.76 -15.69
N LEU A 177 3.74 13.20 -16.89
CA LEU A 177 4.04 13.98 -18.12
C LEU A 177 2.98 15.03 -18.40
N LEU A 178 1.69 14.68 -18.28
CA LEU A 178 0.59 15.62 -18.47
C LEU A 178 0.61 16.75 -17.46
N VAL A 179 0.91 16.47 -16.18
CA VAL A 179 1.03 17.49 -15.13
C VAL A 179 2.16 18.45 -15.47
N HIS A 180 3.32 17.93 -15.88
CA HIS A 180 4.45 18.77 -16.32
C HIS A 180 4.11 19.65 -17.53
N GLU A 181 3.42 19.09 -18.52
CA GLU A 181 3.02 19.87 -19.72
C GLU A 181 2.04 20.99 -19.35
N VAL A 182 1.07 20.72 -18.47
CA VAL A 182 0.14 21.73 -17.96
C VAL A 182 0.89 22.84 -17.23
N ASP A 183 1.85 22.50 -16.37
CA ASP A 183 2.70 23.49 -15.67
C ASP A 183 3.43 24.39 -16.66
N HIS A 184 4.11 23.79 -17.62
CA HIS A 184 4.83 24.55 -18.66
C HIS A 184 3.91 25.49 -19.44
N ARG A 185 2.70 25.03 -19.81
CA ARG A 185 1.73 25.86 -20.53
C ARG A 185 1.18 26.98 -19.67
N VAL A 186 0.84 26.74 -18.41
CA VAL A 186 0.37 27.79 -17.48
C VAL A 186 1.44 28.85 -17.31
N LYS A 187 2.69 28.45 -17.08
CA LYS A 187 3.84 29.33 -16.93
C LYS A 187 4.07 30.21 -18.18
N ASN A 188 4.04 29.59 -19.36
CA ASN A 188 4.21 30.30 -20.63
C ASN A 188 3.05 31.29 -20.89
N ASN A 189 1.82 30.90 -20.58
CA ASN A 189 0.66 31.78 -20.72
C ASN A 189 0.75 33.00 -19.80
N LEU A 190 1.14 32.81 -18.53
CA LEU A 190 1.31 33.91 -17.57
C LEU A 190 2.45 34.86 -18.01
N LEU A 191 3.58 34.32 -18.49
CA LEU A 191 4.69 35.12 -19.03
C LEU A 191 4.27 35.91 -20.26
N THR A 192 3.50 35.30 -21.14
CA THR A 192 2.98 35.99 -22.36
C THR A 192 2.01 37.12 -21.98
N MET A 193 1.09 36.85 -21.02
CA MET A 193 0.17 37.88 -20.52
C MET A 193 0.93 39.03 -19.85
N ALA A 194 1.91 38.73 -19.00
CA ALA A 194 2.74 39.75 -18.37
C ALA A 194 3.47 40.61 -19.42
N SER A 195 4.03 39.96 -20.44
CA SER A 195 4.74 40.68 -21.54
C SER A 195 3.83 41.61 -22.33
N ILE A 196 2.61 41.16 -22.65
CA ILE A 196 1.60 41.98 -23.37
C ILE A 196 1.19 43.19 -22.52
N VAL A 197 0.85 42.96 -21.23
CA VAL A 197 0.46 44.03 -20.31
C VAL A 197 1.60 45.04 -20.14
N LYS A 198 2.85 44.57 -19.99
CA LYS A 198 4.04 45.41 -19.87
C LYS A 198 4.29 46.28 -21.13
N LEU A 199 4.07 45.68 -22.31
CA LEU A 199 4.18 46.42 -23.55
C LEU A 199 3.08 47.52 -23.65
N GLN A 200 1.84 47.20 -23.35
CA GLN A 200 0.72 48.15 -23.33
C GLN A 200 0.97 49.30 -22.34
N ALA A 201 1.46 48.98 -21.12
CA ALA A 201 1.80 49.98 -20.13
C ALA A 201 2.92 50.94 -20.60
N ARG A 202 3.89 50.48 -21.43
CA ARG A 202 4.94 51.29 -22.00
C ARG A 202 4.44 52.28 -23.08
N ILE A 203 3.51 51.85 -23.91
CA ILE A 203 3.01 52.69 -25.02
C ILE A 203 1.84 53.60 -24.61
N THR A 204 1.22 53.34 -23.47
CA THR A 204 0.09 54.12 -22.95
C THR A 204 0.59 55.47 -22.45
N LYS A 205 0.04 56.57 -23.01
CA LYS A 205 0.41 57.94 -22.66
C LYS A 205 -0.32 58.46 -21.42
N ASN A 206 -1.53 57.93 -21.15
CA ASN A 206 -2.33 58.29 -19.98
C ASN A 206 -1.72 57.67 -18.73
N GLN A 207 -1.45 58.47 -17.73
CA GLN A 207 -0.80 58.04 -16.47
C GLN A 207 -1.69 57.09 -15.67
N ASP A 208 -2.99 57.36 -15.61
CA ASP A 208 -3.95 56.55 -14.83
C ASP A 208 -4.13 55.17 -15.46
N HIS A 209 -4.28 55.12 -16.79
CA HIS A 209 -4.33 53.87 -17.54
C HIS A 209 -3.03 53.05 -17.37
N ARG A 210 -1.89 53.72 -17.32
CA ARG A 210 -0.59 53.06 -17.03
C ARG A 210 -0.57 52.43 -15.65
N GLN A 211 -1.07 53.15 -14.64
CA GLN A 211 -1.14 52.61 -13.25
C GLN A 211 -2.06 51.38 -13.16
N ILE A 212 -3.21 51.42 -13.85
CA ILE A 212 -4.10 50.26 -13.92
C ILE A 212 -3.39 49.06 -14.56
N LEU A 213 -2.71 49.25 -15.70
CA LEU A 213 -1.96 48.16 -16.35
C LEU A 213 -0.83 47.61 -15.49
N MET A 214 -0.11 48.47 -14.75
CA MET A 214 0.94 48.03 -13.79
C MET A 214 0.32 47.24 -12.63
N SER A 215 -0.84 47.61 -12.12
CA SER A 215 -1.56 46.84 -11.12
C SER A 215 -1.96 45.44 -11.63
N VAL A 216 -2.44 45.35 -12.87
CA VAL A 216 -2.73 44.04 -13.51
C VAL A 216 -1.44 43.22 -13.67
N LEU A 217 -0.34 43.86 -14.09
CA LEU A 217 0.96 43.17 -14.22
C LEU A 217 1.41 42.56 -12.90
N ASN A 218 1.38 43.31 -11.82
CA ASN A 218 1.75 42.83 -10.49
C ASN A 218 0.90 41.63 -10.03
N ARG A 219 -0.40 41.60 -10.37
CA ARG A 219 -1.26 40.45 -10.10
C ARG A 219 -0.87 39.22 -10.90
N VAL A 220 -0.55 39.39 -12.19
CA VAL A 220 -0.08 38.29 -13.05
C VAL A 220 1.25 37.74 -12.55
N GLU A 221 2.17 38.60 -12.11
CA GLU A 221 3.45 38.21 -11.51
C GLU A 221 3.26 37.46 -10.18
N ALA A 222 2.35 37.94 -9.32
CA ALA A 222 1.98 37.24 -8.09
C ALA A 222 1.44 35.81 -8.36
N LEU A 223 0.54 35.67 -9.33
CA LEU A 223 0.03 34.38 -9.76
C LEU A 223 1.15 33.46 -10.30
N SER A 224 2.08 34.02 -11.08
CA SER A 224 3.23 33.30 -11.62
C SER A 224 4.13 32.75 -10.50
N THR A 225 4.37 33.55 -9.46
CA THR A 225 5.18 33.16 -8.29
C THR A 225 4.53 32.02 -7.52
N VAL A 226 3.21 32.08 -7.30
CA VAL A 226 2.48 31.00 -6.64
C VAL A 226 2.54 29.71 -7.45
N GLN A 227 2.26 29.81 -8.76
CA GLN A 227 2.28 28.64 -9.65
C GLN A 227 3.66 27.98 -9.65
N ARG A 228 4.74 28.75 -9.77
CA ARG A 228 6.10 28.23 -9.72
C ARG A 228 6.38 27.47 -8.43
N LYS A 229 5.95 28.01 -7.27
CA LYS A 229 6.15 27.37 -5.98
C LYS A 229 5.27 26.13 -5.76
N LEU A 230 4.04 26.13 -6.22
CA LEU A 230 3.13 24.97 -6.13
C LEU A 230 3.68 23.74 -6.86
N PHE A 231 4.34 23.92 -8.00
CA PHE A 231 4.88 22.83 -8.80
C PHE A 231 6.26 22.35 -8.35
N THR A 232 6.97 23.10 -7.48
CA THR A 232 8.24 22.65 -6.90
C THR A 232 8.08 21.90 -5.58
N LEU A 233 6.85 21.79 -5.05
CA LEU A 233 6.55 21.09 -3.81
C LEU A 233 6.23 19.63 -4.08
N ASP A 234 6.94 18.72 -3.43
CA ASP A 234 6.60 17.29 -3.42
C ASP A 234 5.28 17.00 -2.69
N ASP A 235 4.86 17.91 -1.80
CA ASP A 235 3.63 17.82 -1.01
C ASP A 235 2.70 19.01 -1.29
N VAL A 236 1.70 18.80 -2.14
CA VAL A 236 0.66 19.79 -2.50
C VAL A 236 -0.23 20.19 -1.31
N SER A 237 -0.18 19.45 -0.21
CA SER A 237 -0.98 19.73 1.00
C SER A 237 -0.39 20.83 1.88
N ARG A 238 0.87 21.21 1.68
CA ARG A 238 1.62 22.11 2.60
C ARG A 238 2.34 23.24 1.86
N PHE A 239 1.61 24.29 1.55
CA PHE A 239 2.15 25.48 0.92
C PHE A 239 2.50 26.55 1.97
N ASP A 240 3.77 26.99 2.01
CA ASP A 240 4.20 28.07 2.92
C ASP A 240 3.92 29.44 2.33
N ILE A 241 2.92 30.14 2.87
CA ILE A 241 2.55 31.48 2.42
C ILE A 241 3.56 32.56 2.82
N ALA A 242 4.32 32.35 3.91
CA ALA A 242 5.36 33.31 4.31
C ALA A 242 6.51 33.37 3.31
N ASP A 243 6.81 32.26 2.66
CA ASP A 243 7.85 32.20 1.62
C ASP A 243 7.41 32.93 0.33
N VAL A 244 6.13 32.84 -0.03
CA VAL A 244 5.55 33.63 -1.12
C VAL A 244 5.51 35.11 -0.77
N ALA A 245 5.07 35.46 0.44
CA ALA A 245 5.05 36.84 0.90
C ALA A 245 6.45 37.47 0.87
N ARG A 246 7.49 36.73 1.25
CA ARG A 246 8.90 37.19 1.22
C ARG A 246 9.35 37.53 -0.21
N GLU A 247 9.08 36.67 -1.17
CA GLU A 247 9.43 36.89 -2.58
C GLU A 247 8.69 38.11 -3.15
N MET A 248 7.37 38.15 -2.96
CA MET A 248 6.52 39.25 -3.45
C MET A 248 6.91 40.63 -2.85
N VAL A 249 7.20 40.64 -1.54
CA VAL A 249 7.62 41.83 -0.85
C VAL A 249 8.98 42.30 -1.40
N SER A 250 9.93 41.38 -1.62
CA SER A 250 11.24 41.68 -2.20
C SER A 250 11.12 42.24 -3.62
N ASP A 251 10.30 41.66 -4.45
CA ASP A 251 10.09 42.08 -5.84
C ASP A 251 9.46 43.50 -5.92
N LEU A 252 8.45 43.74 -5.08
CA LEU A 252 7.81 45.06 -4.99
C LEU A 252 8.77 46.15 -4.57
N VAL A 253 9.65 45.89 -3.59
CA VAL A 253 10.68 46.83 -3.15
C VAL A 253 11.72 47.10 -4.24
N GLY A 254 12.18 46.02 -4.89
CA GLY A 254 13.12 46.12 -6.01
C GLY A 254 12.57 46.96 -7.18
N ALA A 255 11.25 46.93 -7.38
CA ALA A 255 10.58 47.71 -8.44
C ALA A 255 10.44 49.19 -8.11
N ILE A 256 10.33 49.58 -6.82
CA ILE A 256 9.98 50.93 -6.40
C ILE A 256 11.18 51.90 -6.56
N LYS A 257 12.42 51.42 -6.43
CA LYS A 257 13.67 52.24 -6.53
C LYS A 257 13.65 53.55 -5.74
N ARG A 258 12.91 53.60 -4.63
CA ARG A 258 12.75 54.78 -3.75
C ARG A 258 13.42 54.52 -2.40
N PRO A 259 14.52 55.24 -2.09
CA PRO A 259 15.27 55.05 -0.85
C PRO A 259 14.56 55.59 0.41
N ASP A 260 13.52 56.41 0.21
CA ASP A 260 12.71 57.04 1.26
C ASP A 260 11.59 56.12 1.78
N ILE A 261 11.33 54.97 1.11
CA ILE A 261 10.40 53.94 1.58
C ILE A 261 11.20 52.83 2.27
N ARG A 262 11.00 52.64 3.59
CA ARG A 262 11.59 51.55 4.35
C ARG A 262 10.61 50.42 4.48
N LEU A 263 10.96 49.25 3.94
CA LEU A 263 10.20 48.03 4.13
C LEU A 263 10.86 47.15 5.20
N THR A 264 10.04 46.64 6.11
CA THR A 264 10.44 45.66 7.10
C THR A 264 9.43 44.52 7.12
N HIS A 265 9.83 43.32 7.51
CA HIS A 265 8.94 42.15 7.57
C HIS A 265 9.25 41.25 8.76
N GLU A 266 8.21 40.61 9.27
CA GLU A 266 8.23 39.50 10.25
C GLU A 266 7.48 38.32 9.64
N LEU A 267 8.19 37.39 9.01
CA LEU A 267 7.62 36.32 8.21
C LEU A 267 7.97 34.95 8.84
N HIS A 268 7.03 34.36 9.55
CA HIS A 268 7.15 33.03 10.12
C HIS A 268 6.44 32.00 9.21
N PRO A 269 6.98 30.79 9.05
CA PRO A 269 6.37 29.77 8.21
C PRO A 269 4.93 29.47 8.63
N VAL A 270 4.00 29.56 7.68
CA VAL A 270 2.59 29.20 7.86
C VAL A 270 2.13 28.38 6.68
N TYR A 271 1.87 27.11 6.97
CA TYR A 271 1.45 26.15 5.96
C TYR A 271 -0.06 26.17 5.78
N VAL A 272 -0.49 26.23 4.53
CA VAL A 272 -1.89 26.20 4.11
C VAL A 272 -2.09 25.19 2.99
N PRO A 273 -3.31 24.65 2.79
CA PRO A 273 -3.60 23.83 1.61
C PRO A 273 -3.36 24.61 0.32
N ALA A 274 -2.84 23.94 -0.72
CA ALA A 274 -2.51 24.53 -2.02
C ALA A 274 -3.66 25.31 -2.65
N VAL A 275 -4.90 24.89 -2.44
CA VAL A 275 -6.11 25.57 -2.93
C VAL A 275 -6.25 26.99 -2.36
N LYS A 276 -5.68 27.28 -1.20
CA LYS A 276 -5.70 28.59 -0.55
C LYS A 276 -4.50 29.48 -0.95
N ALA A 277 -3.49 28.93 -1.64
CA ALA A 277 -2.26 29.63 -1.98
C ALA A 277 -2.50 30.86 -2.86
N THR A 278 -3.22 30.69 -3.96
CA THR A 278 -3.52 31.76 -4.91
C THR A 278 -4.31 32.92 -4.30
N PRO A 279 -5.46 32.70 -3.64
CA PRO A 279 -6.17 33.79 -2.98
C PRO A 279 -5.35 34.52 -1.92
N LEU A 280 -4.55 33.79 -1.10
CA LEU A 280 -3.73 34.41 -0.07
C LEU A 280 -2.58 35.24 -0.67
N ALA A 281 -1.96 34.79 -1.74
CA ALA A 281 -0.95 35.57 -2.45
C ALA A 281 -1.51 36.85 -3.05
N LEU A 282 -2.72 36.80 -3.65
CA LEU A 282 -3.41 37.98 -4.13
C LEU A 282 -3.74 38.95 -2.98
N ILE A 283 -4.14 38.46 -1.81
CA ILE A 283 -4.34 39.28 -0.62
C ILE A 283 -3.03 40.01 -0.25
N VAL A 284 -1.92 39.29 -0.15
CA VAL A 284 -0.61 39.90 0.17
C VAL A 284 -0.25 40.96 -0.88
N ASN A 285 -0.40 40.63 -2.18
CA ASN A 285 -0.09 41.55 -3.26
C ASN A 285 -0.92 42.83 -3.20
N GLU A 286 -2.25 42.72 -2.98
CA GLU A 286 -3.12 43.91 -2.89
C GLU A 286 -2.82 44.75 -1.65
N LEU A 287 -2.58 44.14 -0.50
CA LEU A 287 -2.28 44.86 0.74
C LEU A 287 -0.94 45.62 0.66
N VAL A 288 0.10 44.95 0.17
CA VAL A 288 1.44 45.59 0.02
C VAL A 288 1.43 46.61 -1.09
N GLY A 289 0.78 46.31 -2.23
CA GLY A 289 0.63 47.25 -3.34
C GLY A 289 -0.13 48.53 -2.92
N ASP A 290 -1.19 48.39 -2.11
CA ASP A 290 -1.95 49.51 -1.57
C ASP A 290 -1.12 50.38 -0.58
N ALA A 291 -0.37 49.72 0.32
CA ALA A 291 0.55 50.41 1.22
C ALA A 291 1.63 51.16 0.46
N VAL A 292 2.21 50.59 -0.59
CA VAL A 292 3.20 51.23 -1.46
C VAL A 292 2.61 52.45 -2.17
N ARG A 293 1.43 52.32 -2.76
CA ARG A 293 0.75 53.45 -3.43
C ARG A 293 0.52 54.63 -2.47
N ARG A 294 0.12 54.36 -1.23
CA ARG A 294 -0.01 55.39 -0.20
C ARG A 294 1.35 56.00 0.19
N GLY A 295 2.39 55.19 0.27
CA GLY A 295 3.76 55.63 0.64
C GLY A 295 4.51 56.39 -0.45
N LEU A 296 4.00 56.42 -1.69
CA LEU A 296 4.63 57.16 -2.80
C LEU A 296 4.37 58.68 -2.78
N SER A 297 3.61 59.19 -1.83
CA SER A 297 3.48 60.64 -1.62
C SER A 297 4.81 61.25 -1.13
N ASP A 298 4.97 62.56 -1.28
CA ASP A 298 6.24 63.32 -1.19
C ASP A 298 7.03 63.23 0.14
N GLY A 299 6.64 62.41 1.09
CA GLY A 299 7.25 62.31 2.41
C GLY A 299 7.93 60.97 2.74
N GLY A 300 7.93 60.01 1.83
CA GLY A 300 8.40 58.67 2.16
C GLY A 300 7.54 57.95 3.20
N GLY A 301 7.91 56.73 3.65
CA GLY A 301 7.18 56.04 4.69
C GLY A 301 7.81 54.69 5.07
N GLN A 302 7.20 54.05 6.08
CA GLN A 302 7.56 52.70 6.51
C GLN A 302 6.39 51.74 6.18
N ILE A 303 6.74 50.59 5.63
CA ILE A 303 5.81 49.51 5.41
C ILE A 303 6.32 48.30 6.22
N HIS A 304 5.47 47.72 7.02
CA HIS A 304 5.79 46.53 7.82
C HIS A 304 4.80 45.40 7.50
N VAL A 305 5.37 44.26 7.09
CA VAL A 305 4.56 43.08 6.70
C VAL A 305 4.78 41.95 7.70
N VAL A 306 3.72 41.45 8.31
CA VAL A 306 3.74 40.34 9.28
C VAL A 306 2.96 39.18 8.72
N VAL A 307 3.56 38.01 8.72
CA VAL A 307 2.86 36.73 8.45
C VAL A 307 3.21 35.78 9.59
N LYS A 308 2.23 35.39 10.37
CA LYS A 308 2.45 34.47 11.49
C LYS A 308 1.18 33.73 11.91
N ARG A 309 1.38 32.67 12.69
CA ARG A 309 0.31 31.98 13.39
C ARG A 309 0.14 32.59 14.79
N LEU A 310 -1.09 32.93 15.15
CA LEU A 310 -1.44 33.50 16.46
C LEU A 310 -2.71 32.82 17.00
N ASN A 311 -2.59 32.13 18.14
CA ASN A 311 -3.74 31.52 18.84
C ASN A 311 -4.67 30.68 17.95
N GLY A 312 -4.10 29.82 17.09
CA GLY A 312 -4.88 28.98 16.19
C GLY A 312 -5.39 29.69 14.92
N HIS A 313 -5.10 30.97 14.78
CA HIS A 313 -5.40 31.74 13.57
C HIS A 313 -4.14 32.01 12.78
N PHE A 314 -4.30 32.15 11.48
CA PHE A 314 -3.32 32.70 10.57
C PHE A 314 -3.53 34.23 10.49
N LEU A 315 -2.47 35.01 10.60
CA LEU A 315 -2.49 36.45 10.49
C LEU A 315 -1.57 36.92 9.38
N ILE A 316 -2.12 37.69 8.43
CA ILE A 316 -1.39 38.59 7.57
C ILE A 316 -1.69 40.01 8.06
N ARG A 317 -0.65 40.77 8.37
CA ARG A 317 -0.78 42.19 8.74
C ARG A 317 0.12 43.03 7.85
N VAL A 318 -0.42 44.09 7.30
CA VAL A 318 0.34 45.11 6.62
C VAL A 318 0.08 46.45 7.34
N GLU A 319 1.15 47.07 7.82
CA GLU A 319 1.13 48.37 8.46
C GLU A 319 1.91 49.37 7.58
N ASP A 320 1.36 50.54 7.39
CA ASP A 320 2.07 51.64 6.74
C ASP A 320 1.91 52.98 7.50
N THR A 321 2.90 53.84 7.36
CA THR A 321 2.94 55.16 8.02
C THR A 321 2.85 56.29 6.99
N SER A 322 2.20 56.03 5.87
CA SER A 322 2.07 57.00 4.77
C SER A 322 0.94 58.01 5.05
N ILE A 323 1.12 59.22 4.51
CA ILE A 323 0.08 60.24 4.50
C ILE A 323 -1.02 59.79 3.51
N PRO A 324 -2.31 59.87 3.89
CA PRO A 324 -3.40 59.52 2.96
C PRO A 324 -3.34 60.40 1.74
N VAL A 325 -3.15 59.84 0.55
CA VAL A 325 -3.27 60.52 -0.73
C VAL A 325 -4.65 60.17 -1.27
N GLU A 326 -5.29 61.14 -1.98
CA GLU A 326 -6.45 60.84 -2.79
C GLU A 326 -6.05 59.82 -3.89
N VAL A 327 -6.42 58.59 -3.68
CA VAL A 327 -6.18 57.49 -4.61
C VAL A 327 -7.30 57.56 -5.64
N ASP A 328 -6.97 57.36 -6.93
CA ASP A 328 -7.98 57.18 -7.97
C ASP A 328 -9.00 56.12 -7.53
N ILE A 329 -10.27 56.56 -7.52
CA ILE A 329 -11.40 55.80 -6.96
C ILE A 329 -11.56 54.45 -7.67
N GLU A 330 -11.35 54.39 -9.00
CA GLU A 330 -11.54 53.16 -9.77
C GLU A 330 -10.46 52.10 -9.46
N THR A 331 -9.21 52.49 -9.37
CA THR A 331 -8.09 51.57 -9.06
C THR A 331 -8.22 51.04 -7.64
N ALA A 332 -8.66 51.88 -6.70
CA ALA A 332 -8.89 51.51 -5.31
C ALA A 332 -10.07 50.53 -5.17
N GLU A 333 -11.11 50.72 -5.97
CA GLU A 333 -12.32 49.88 -5.95
C GLU A 333 -12.04 48.45 -6.46
N ILE A 334 -11.33 48.32 -7.58
CA ILE A 334 -10.92 47.01 -8.12
C ILE A 334 -10.08 46.24 -7.11
N GLY A 335 -9.09 46.89 -6.49
CA GLY A 335 -8.24 46.30 -5.44
C GLY A 335 -9.08 45.82 -4.23
N ARG A 336 -10.06 46.62 -3.78
CA ARG A 336 -10.95 46.27 -2.70
C ARG A 336 -11.82 45.06 -3.02
N ILE A 337 -12.44 45.00 -4.21
CA ILE A 337 -13.28 43.90 -4.67
C ILE A 337 -12.46 42.61 -4.73
N LEU A 338 -11.25 42.66 -5.26
CA LEU A 338 -10.36 41.50 -5.36
C LEU A 338 -9.93 41.00 -3.98
N LEU A 339 -9.59 41.90 -3.07
CA LEU A 339 -9.21 41.57 -1.71
C LEU A 339 -10.37 40.90 -0.95
N GLU A 340 -11.59 41.48 -1.03
CA GLU A 340 -12.79 40.91 -0.40
C GLU A 340 -13.18 39.56 -1.01
N THR A 341 -13.06 39.41 -2.33
CA THR A 341 -13.35 38.15 -3.02
C THR A 341 -12.35 37.05 -2.62
N SER A 342 -11.06 37.38 -2.63
CA SER A 342 -10.01 36.46 -2.23
C SER A 342 -10.13 36.05 -0.76
N ALA A 343 -10.47 37.00 0.12
CA ALA A 343 -10.71 36.72 1.54
C ALA A 343 -11.91 35.78 1.75
N ARG A 344 -13.01 36.00 1.02
CA ARG A 344 -14.17 35.07 1.05
C ARG A 344 -13.81 33.65 0.61
N GLN A 345 -13.00 33.49 -0.43
CA GLN A 345 -12.59 32.17 -0.91
C GLN A 345 -11.81 31.36 0.14
N VAL A 346 -11.04 32.00 0.99
CA VAL A 346 -10.25 31.32 2.02
C VAL A 346 -10.91 31.33 3.40
N GLY A 347 -12.07 31.99 3.53
CA GLY A 347 -12.75 32.16 4.83
C GLY A 347 -12.04 33.13 5.77
N ALA A 348 -11.34 34.14 5.20
CA ALA A 348 -10.59 35.13 5.99
C ALA A 348 -11.47 36.35 6.29
N LYS A 349 -11.20 36.98 7.45
CA LYS A 349 -11.76 38.25 7.87
C LYS A 349 -10.73 39.37 7.70
N ILE A 350 -11.17 40.50 7.17
CA ILE A 350 -10.32 41.68 6.95
C ILE A 350 -10.77 42.77 7.91
N GLU A 351 -9.81 43.33 8.65
CA GLU A 351 -10.01 44.50 9.50
C GLU A 351 -9.03 45.60 9.15
N ARG A 352 -9.53 46.77 8.82
CA ARG A 352 -8.72 47.96 8.55
C ARG A 352 -8.88 48.97 9.66
N ARG A 353 -7.77 49.49 10.18
CA ARG A 353 -7.73 50.50 11.23
C ARG A 353 -6.76 51.62 10.80
N THR A 354 -7.19 52.85 10.88
CA THR A 354 -6.35 54.04 10.57
C THR A 354 -6.33 54.96 11.79
N ALA A 355 -5.15 55.29 12.26
CA ALA A 355 -4.94 56.17 13.38
C ALA A 355 -3.82 57.21 13.04
N GLY A 356 -4.20 58.45 12.80
CA GLY A 356 -3.27 59.48 12.29
C GLY A 356 -2.72 59.09 10.93
N HIS A 357 -1.39 59.05 10.87
CA HIS A 357 -0.65 58.65 9.65
C HIS A 357 -0.38 57.14 9.57
N ARG A 358 -0.91 56.29 10.46
CA ARG A 358 -0.72 54.84 10.45
C ARG A 358 -1.97 54.13 10.01
N THR A 359 -1.83 53.32 8.97
CA THR A 359 -2.86 52.39 8.51
C THR A 359 -2.39 50.95 8.81
N THR A 360 -3.25 50.18 9.44
CA THR A 360 -3.03 48.74 9.71
C THR A 360 -4.16 47.94 9.07
N VAL A 361 -3.82 46.97 8.29
CA VAL A 361 -4.80 46.00 7.72
C VAL A 361 -4.45 44.62 8.21
N ASP A 362 -5.38 43.99 8.93
CA ASP A 362 -5.27 42.64 9.42
C ASP A 362 -6.16 41.71 8.61
N VAL A 363 -5.60 40.63 8.13
CA VAL A 363 -6.34 39.51 7.53
C VAL A 363 -6.14 38.28 8.39
N THR A 364 -7.23 37.80 8.96
CA THR A 364 -7.21 36.65 9.86
C THR A 364 -8.05 35.51 9.30
N MET A 365 -7.53 34.28 9.43
CA MET A 365 -8.19 33.06 8.98
C MET A 365 -7.96 31.96 10.01
N LEU A 366 -8.97 31.11 10.24
CA LEU A 366 -8.80 29.88 11.02
C LEU A 366 -7.86 28.94 10.26
N VAL A 367 -6.83 28.45 10.93
CA VAL A 367 -6.00 27.35 10.40
C VAL A 367 -6.49 26.08 11.08
N GLU A 368 -7.04 25.19 10.29
CA GLU A 368 -7.28 23.82 10.73
C GLU A 368 -5.96 23.25 11.22
N SER A 369 -5.90 22.80 12.48
CA SER A 369 -4.75 22.04 12.96
C SER A 369 -4.58 20.85 12.03
N PRO A 370 -3.34 20.50 11.61
CA PRO A 370 -3.14 19.20 10.99
C PRO A 370 -3.70 18.18 11.98
N GLN A 371 -4.76 17.48 11.61
CA GLN A 371 -5.13 16.27 12.33
C GLN A 371 -3.89 15.39 12.23
N GLU A 372 -3.29 15.08 13.36
CA GLU A 372 -2.39 13.95 13.50
C GLU A 372 -3.16 12.75 12.97
N SER A 373 -2.89 12.39 11.74
CA SER A 373 -3.24 11.08 11.22
C SER A 373 -2.26 10.11 11.90
N GLU A 374 -2.57 9.78 13.16
CA GLU A 374 -2.20 8.49 13.72
C GLU A 374 -2.94 7.42 12.90
N ASN A 375 -2.18 6.71 12.05
CA ASN A 375 -2.24 5.25 11.89
C ASN A 375 -1.16 4.81 10.91
#